data_857ae63c88f9a427442f93ed6bd45787
#
_entry.id   857ae63c88f9a427442f93ed6bd45787
#
_cell.length_a   1.000
_cell.length_b   1.000
_cell.length_c   1.000
_cell.angle_alpha   90.00
_cell.angle_beta   90.00
_cell.angle_gamma   90.00
#
_symmetry.space_group_name_H-M   'P 1'
#
loop_
_entity.id
_entity.type
_entity.pdbx_description
1 polymer ?
#
loop_
_entity_poly.entity_id
_entity_poly.type
_entity_poly.pdbx_seq_one_letter_code
_entity_poly.pdbx_strand_id
1 'polypeptide(L)'
;MRSPRRDIPPLIEVRRITQKKRDAWWTVLLVDPVATPLVRQVALRTRITPNQITWGAFLLGLVSAVCFAFGDWRWLIAGAVVYHLSFILDCVDGKVARLTGQGSVFGAWLDFVFDRIRVLVCGVALMAGQYERSGETVYIWLALAVVGLDTLRYINSLEIFKIRHSMRKQIKARLREARRAENQTELAFMEDLLRDNPEADIEQDLRTSAAAQDTAATPATPATTEAATSATAQAATPATAQAGTPATADETDETNEIDETNETDGTDAPGSLPPTRVIDLHQEFRHRFPVYLRARGFLLRHRIRTHLISGIEFQMGVFIVGPLLDSVIEATIVSGALLLVFELAIIYKLLLSTRDFTRTIDSFDRDHVTTAA
;
A
#
# COMPACT_ATOMS: atom_id res chain seq x y z
N MET A 1 17.82 35.05 -4.72
CA MET A 1 17.89 34.05 -5.81
C MET A 1 16.52 33.38 -5.98
N ARG A 2 15.88 33.58 -7.13
CA ARG A 2 14.61 32.89 -7.44
C ARG A 2 14.94 31.43 -7.76
N SER A 3 14.50 30.50 -6.92
CA SER A 3 14.57 29.08 -7.27
C SER A 3 13.83 28.85 -8.59
N PRO A 4 14.36 28.02 -9.51
CA PRO A 4 13.71 27.76 -10.77
C PRO A 4 12.30 27.25 -10.51
N ARG A 5 11.32 27.73 -11.29
CA ARG A 5 9.96 27.16 -11.30
C ARG A 5 10.13 25.67 -11.58
N ARG A 6 9.71 24.83 -10.66
CA ARG A 6 9.68 23.38 -10.90
C ARG A 6 8.87 23.15 -12.17
N ASP A 7 9.44 22.45 -13.13
CA ASP A 7 8.70 21.97 -14.31
C ASP A 7 7.65 20.97 -13.83
N ILE A 8 6.45 21.48 -13.56
CA ILE A 8 5.32 20.64 -13.18
C ILE A 8 4.82 19.94 -14.44
N PRO A 9 4.82 18.61 -14.47
CA PRO A 9 4.47 17.85 -15.66
C PRO A 9 3.01 18.05 -16.09
N PRO A 10 2.64 17.64 -17.31
CA PRO A 10 1.25 17.70 -17.79
C PRO A 10 0.32 16.86 -16.89
N LEU A 11 -0.99 17.15 -16.91
CA LEU A 11 -1.98 16.55 -16.01
C LEU A 11 -1.95 15.00 -16.02
N ILE A 12 -1.67 14.39 -17.17
CA ILE A 12 -1.59 12.93 -17.32
C ILE A 12 -0.44 12.37 -16.47
N GLU A 13 0.71 13.03 -16.50
CA GLU A 13 1.90 12.63 -15.72
C GLU A 13 1.70 12.91 -14.22
N VAL A 14 1.09 14.06 -13.86
CA VAL A 14 0.67 14.34 -12.47
C VAL A 14 -0.23 13.24 -11.96
N ARG A 15 -1.19 12.81 -12.79
CA ARG A 15 -2.09 11.69 -12.46
C ARG A 15 -1.31 10.41 -12.17
N ARG A 16 -0.34 10.06 -13.02
CA ARG A 16 0.48 8.87 -12.88
C ARG A 16 1.33 8.89 -11.60
N ILE A 17 1.92 10.05 -11.26
CA ILE A 17 2.79 10.21 -10.08
C ILE A 17 1.98 10.21 -8.78
N THR A 18 0.81 10.87 -8.78
CA THR A 18 0.09 11.16 -7.54
C THR A 18 -0.99 10.14 -7.19
N GLN A 19 -1.46 9.35 -8.15
CA GLN A 19 -2.50 8.36 -7.91
C GLN A 19 -1.91 7.07 -7.33
N LYS A 20 -2.58 6.52 -6.33
CA LYS A 20 -2.29 5.19 -5.79
C LYS A 20 -2.71 4.12 -6.81
N LYS A 21 -2.05 2.97 -6.81
CA LYS A 21 -2.45 1.83 -7.66
C LYS A 21 -3.86 1.36 -7.35
N ARG A 22 -4.26 1.41 -6.06
CA ARG A 22 -5.58 1.01 -5.55
C ARG A 22 -5.99 1.97 -4.45
N ASP A 23 -7.27 2.39 -4.45
CA ASP A 23 -7.80 3.31 -3.44
C ASP A 23 -9.28 3.02 -3.15
N ALA A 24 -9.85 3.67 -2.12
CA ALA A 24 -11.27 3.63 -1.81
C ALA A 24 -12.10 4.07 -3.02
N TRP A 25 -13.22 3.40 -3.28
CA TRP A 25 -14.04 3.74 -4.45
C TRP A 25 -14.58 5.18 -4.38
N TRP A 26 -14.86 5.68 -3.16
CA TRP A 26 -15.24 7.08 -2.97
C TRP A 26 -14.14 8.04 -3.42
N THR A 27 -12.90 7.75 -3.04
CA THR A 27 -11.73 8.54 -3.46
C THR A 27 -11.53 8.48 -4.96
N VAL A 28 -11.60 7.29 -5.56
CA VAL A 28 -11.36 7.11 -7.01
C VAL A 28 -12.41 7.81 -7.86
N LEU A 29 -13.71 7.73 -7.47
CA LEU A 29 -14.81 8.21 -8.28
C LEU A 29 -15.17 9.69 -8.02
N LEU A 30 -15.11 10.14 -6.76
CA LEU A 30 -15.61 11.46 -6.37
C LEU A 30 -14.48 12.45 -6.04
N VAL A 31 -13.38 11.98 -5.45
CA VAL A 31 -12.29 12.87 -5.00
C VAL A 31 -11.21 13.05 -6.05
N ASP A 32 -10.70 11.97 -6.65
CA ASP A 32 -9.60 12.02 -7.62
C ASP A 32 -9.86 12.95 -8.83
N PRO A 33 -11.07 12.99 -9.40
CA PRO A 33 -11.38 13.91 -10.51
C PRO A 33 -11.20 15.38 -10.14
N VAL A 34 -11.47 15.75 -8.89
CA VAL A 34 -11.36 17.13 -8.38
C VAL A 34 -9.96 17.38 -7.81
N ALA A 35 -9.45 16.47 -7.01
CA ALA A 35 -8.17 16.62 -6.32
C ALA A 35 -6.99 16.68 -7.30
N THR A 36 -6.97 15.85 -8.35
CA THR A 36 -5.81 15.80 -9.28
C THR A 36 -5.57 17.13 -10.03
N PRO A 37 -6.56 17.80 -10.66
CA PRO A 37 -6.36 19.12 -11.25
C PRO A 37 -6.02 20.18 -10.19
N LEU A 38 -6.61 20.09 -8.98
CA LEU A 38 -6.32 21.00 -7.88
C LEU A 38 -4.85 20.89 -7.43
N VAL A 39 -4.32 19.68 -7.30
CA VAL A 39 -2.90 19.42 -6.98
C VAL A 39 -1.99 20.13 -7.98
N ARG A 40 -2.26 19.96 -9.28
CA ARG A 40 -1.46 20.62 -10.32
C ARG A 40 -1.55 22.14 -10.21
N GLN A 41 -2.74 22.68 -9.96
CA GLN A 41 -2.96 24.12 -9.82
C GLN A 41 -2.23 24.71 -8.62
N VAL A 42 -2.32 24.03 -7.45
CA VAL A 42 -1.59 24.39 -6.22
C VAL A 42 -0.08 24.36 -6.45
N ALA A 43 0.44 23.30 -7.06
CA ALA A 43 1.87 23.17 -7.34
C ALA A 43 2.41 24.22 -8.34
N LEU A 44 1.58 24.63 -9.32
CA LEU A 44 1.97 25.65 -10.32
C LEU A 44 1.90 27.08 -9.78
N ARG A 45 0.85 27.41 -9.02
CA ARG A 45 0.50 28.80 -8.68
C ARG A 45 0.91 29.19 -7.26
N THR A 46 1.12 28.24 -6.38
CA THR A 46 1.37 28.50 -4.96
C THR A 46 2.69 27.90 -4.49
N ARG A 47 3.13 28.33 -3.32
CA ARG A 47 4.26 27.75 -2.59
C ARG A 47 3.80 27.08 -1.29
N ILE A 48 2.54 26.72 -1.23
CA ILE A 48 1.94 26.10 -0.05
C ILE A 48 2.59 24.73 0.14
N THR A 49 3.02 24.46 1.36
CA THR A 49 3.59 23.17 1.74
C THR A 49 2.49 22.14 2.01
N PRO A 50 2.76 20.83 1.85
CA PRO A 50 1.78 19.79 2.20
C PRO A 50 1.22 19.97 3.60
N ASN A 51 2.06 20.22 4.62
CA ASN A 51 1.61 20.41 6.00
C ASN A 51 0.65 21.60 6.18
N GLN A 52 0.80 22.68 5.40
CA GLN A 52 -0.15 23.80 5.43
C GLN A 52 -1.52 23.40 4.88
N ILE A 53 -1.55 22.52 3.87
CA ILE A 53 -2.80 21.99 3.32
C ILE A 53 -3.47 21.07 4.35
N THR A 54 -2.71 20.21 5.05
CA THR A 54 -3.20 19.36 6.14
C THR A 54 -3.85 20.21 7.25
N TRP A 55 -3.20 21.31 7.68
CA TRP A 55 -3.80 22.26 8.63
C TRP A 55 -5.08 22.88 8.09
N GLY A 56 -5.11 23.28 6.83
CA GLY A 56 -6.31 23.84 6.18
C GLY A 56 -7.46 22.83 6.13
N ALA A 57 -7.17 21.58 5.78
CA ALA A 57 -8.14 20.48 5.78
C ALA A 57 -8.70 20.24 7.19
N PHE A 58 -7.84 20.19 8.19
CA PHE A 58 -8.25 20.00 9.59
C PHE A 58 -9.16 21.15 10.09
N LEU A 59 -8.77 22.40 9.87
CA LEU A 59 -9.60 23.55 10.28
C LEU A 59 -10.96 23.53 9.58
N LEU A 60 -11.00 23.15 8.30
CA LEU A 60 -12.25 22.99 7.58
C LEU A 60 -13.10 21.86 8.16
N GLY A 61 -12.48 20.78 8.62
CA GLY A 61 -13.15 19.71 9.37
C GLY A 61 -13.78 20.19 10.68
N LEU A 62 -13.09 21.07 11.41
CA LEU A 62 -13.66 21.69 12.62
C LEU A 62 -14.84 22.60 12.30
N VAL A 63 -14.82 23.34 11.20
CA VAL A 63 -15.98 24.12 10.73
C VAL A 63 -17.15 23.20 10.41
N SER A 64 -16.90 22.05 9.78
CA SER A 64 -17.94 21.04 9.55
C SER A 64 -18.56 20.55 10.88
N ALA A 65 -17.74 20.29 11.90
CA ALA A 65 -18.23 19.88 13.22
C ALA A 65 -19.14 20.95 13.86
N VAL A 66 -18.77 22.21 13.72
CA VAL A 66 -19.64 23.32 14.20
C VAL A 66 -20.98 23.33 13.46
N CYS A 67 -20.98 23.13 12.15
CA CYS A 67 -22.23 23.00 11.38
C CYS A 67 -23.07 21.82 11.89
N PHE A 68 -22.50 20.67 12.13
CA PHE A 68 -23.19 19.48 12.63
C PHE A 68 -23.80 19.70 14.03
N ALA A 69 -23.12 20.48 14.90
CA ALA A 69 -23.60 20.77 16.25
C ALA A 69 -24.90 21.54 16.25
N PHE A 70 -25.25 22.32 15.22
CA PHE A 70 -26.55 23.01 15.15
C PHE A 70 -27.73 22.06 14.93
N GLY A 71 -27.54 20.85 14.46
CA GLY A 71 -28.54 19.79 14.32
C GLY A 71 -29.63 20.00 13.27
N ASP A 72 -29.87 21.24 12.79
CA ASP A 72 -30.88 21.53 11.76
C ASP A 72 -30.44 21.03 10.39
N TRP A 73 -31.39 20.56 9.56
CA TRP A 73 -31.09 19.94 8.28
C TRP A 73 -30.28 20.82 7.30
N ARG A 74 -30.46 22.13 7.33
CA ARG A 74 -29.66 23.08 6.53
C ARG A 74 -28.20 23.08 6.95
N TRP A 75 -27.96 23.05 8.25
CA TRP A 75 -26.63 22.96 8.83
C TRP A 75 -26.01 21.58 8.63
N LEU A 76 -26.83 20.52 8.63
CA LEU A 76 -26.38 19.19 8.30
C LEU A 76 -25.85 19.11 6.86
N ILE A 77 -26.58 19.67 5.89
CA ILE A 77 -26.13 19.75 4.48
C ILE A 77 -24.86 20.59 4.39
N ALA A 78 -24.82 21.76 5.03
CA ALA A 78 -23.62 22.60 5.04
C ALA A 78 -22.42 21.85 5.63
N GLY A 79 -22.61 21.18 6.77
CA GLY A 79 -21.61 20.35 7.42
C GLY A 79 -21.10 19.22 6.52
N ALA A 80 -22.00 18.51 5.85
CA ALA A 80 -21.64 17.44 4.91
C ALA A 80 -20.79 17.95 3.73
N VAL A 81 -21.17 19.07 3.15
CA VAL A 81 -20.40 19.69 2.05
C VAL A 81 -19.02 20.14 2.52
N VAL A 82 -18.95 20.81 3.70
CA VAL A 82 -17.69 21.26 4.28
C VAL A 82 -16.80 20.08 4.66
N TYR A 83 -17.39 19.00 5.19
CA TYR A 83 -16.66 17.75 5.49
C TYR A 83 -16.04 17.14 4.22
N HIS A 84 -16.83 17.09 3.16
CA HIS A 84 -16.33 16.57 1.87
C HIS A 84 -15.20 17.43 1.31
N LEU A 85 -15.29 18.76 1.40
CA LEU A 85 -14.21 19.66 1.00
C LEU A 85 -12.96 19.49 1.87
N SER A 86 -13.12 19.31 3.19
CA SER A 86 -12.04 18.98 4.11
C SER A 86 -11.34 17.69 3.66
N PHE A 87 -12.08 16.65 3.34
CA PHE A 87 -11.54 15.38 2.88
C PHE A 87 -10.85 15.48 1.51
N ILE A 88 -11.38 16.30 0.58
CA ILE A 88 -10.69 16.56 -0.70
C ILE A 88 -9.33 17.23 -0.47
N LEU A 89 -9.26 18.24 0.42
CA LEU A 89 -8.00 18.93 0.74
C LEU A 89 -6.99 18.00 1.40
N ASP A 90 -7.44 17.13 2.26
CA ASP A 90 -6.67 16.07 2.88
C ASP A 90 -6.04 15.12 1.83
N CYS A 91 -6.83 14.66 0.87
CA CYS A 91 -6.30 13.90 -0.26
C CYS A 91 -5.31 14.71 -1.13
N VAL A 92 -5.46 16.03 -1.19
CA VAL A 92 -4.57 16.91 -1.98
C VAL A 92 -3.20 17.04 -1.35
N ASP A 93 -3.06 17.13 -0.02
CA ASP A 93 -1.77 17.31 0.65
C ASP A 93 -0.83 16.13 0.40
N GLY A 94 -1.30 14.89 0.53
CA GLY A 94 -0.53 13.69 0.22
C GLY A 94 -0.14 13.60 -1.27
N LYS A 95 -1.03 14.04 -2.19
CA LYS A 95 -0.71 14.10 -3.62
C LYS A 95 0.32 15.19 -3.92
N VAL A 96 0.23 16.36 -3.28
CA VAL A 96 1.23 17.44 -3.40
C VAL A 96 2.56 16.98 -2.83
N ALA A 97 2.58 16.28 -1.68
CA ALA A 97 3.79 15.72 -1.10
C ALA A 97 4.50 14.76 -2.07
N ARG A 98 3.77 13.86 -2.73
CA ARG A 98 4.31 12.95 -3.75
C ARG A 98 4.82 13.68 -4.98
N LEU A 99 4.07 14.65 -5.49
CA LEU A 99 4.45 15.43 -6.68
C LEU A 99 5.68 16.29 -6.47
N THR A 100 5.81 16.87 -5.27
CA THR A 100 6.89 17.82 -4.96
C THR A 100 8.08 17.17 -4.26
N GLY A 101 7.98 15.92 -3.83
CA GLY A 101 9.00 15.24 -3.03
C GLY A 101 9.17 15.86 -1.62
N GLN A 102 8.17 16.58 -1.12
CA GLN A 102 8.22 17.26 0.19
C GLN A 102 7.54 16.46 1.31
N GLY A 103 7.31 15.18 1.10
CA GLY A 103 6.80 14.29 2.15
C GLY A 103 7.78 14.22 3.33
N SER A 104 7.26 14.25 4.55
CA SER A 104 8.04 14.09 5.78
C SER A 104 7.35 13.13 6.73
N VAL A 105 8.14 12.46 7.58
CA VAL A 105 7.62 11.57 8.63
C VAL A 105 6.69 12.32 9.59
N PHE A 106 7.07 13.56 9.94
CA PHE A 106 6.23 14.40 10.79
C PHE A 106 4.92 14.79 10.10
N GLY A 107 4.96 15.08 8.78
CA GLY A 107 3.75 15.39 8.01
C GLY A 107 2.78 14.21 7.97
N ALA A 108 3.27 13.00 7.76
CA ALA A 108 2.45 11.79 7.78
C ALA A 108 1.85 11.51 9.17
N TRP A 109 2.60 11.74 10.24
CA TRP A 109 2.10 11.65 11.61
C TRP A 109 1.02 12.72 11.89
N LEU A 110 1.24 13.97 11.44
CA LEU A 110 0.30 15.07 11.61
C LEU A 110 -1.03 14.78 10.91
N ASP A 111 -0.97 14.34 9.66
CA ASP A 111 -2.10 13.93 8.84
C ASP A 111 -2.92 12.86 9.57
N PHE A 112 -2.27 11.79 10.02
CA PHE A 112 -2.89 10.74 10.80
C PHE A 112 -3.61 11.24 12.06
N VAL A 113 -2.96 12.08 12.86
CA VAL A 113 -3.54 12.60 14.11
C VAL A 113 -4.74 13.50 13.82
N PHE A 114 -4.62 14.38 12.83
CA PHE A 114 -5.71 15.28 12.46
C PHE A 114 -6.92 14.55 11.90
N ASP A 115 -6.70 13.48 11.15
CA ASP A 115 -7.79 12.60 10.70
C ASP A 115 -8.57 12.01 11.87
N ARG A 116 -7.88 11.47 12.87
CA ARG A 116 -8.54 10.87 14.04
C ARG A 116 -9.30 11.91 14.87
N ILE A 117 -8.70 13.08 15.09
CA ILE A 117 -9.37 14.18 15.82
C ILE A 117 -10.58 14.68 15.02
N ARG A 118 -10.46 14.83 13.71
CA ARG A 118 -11.57 15.26 12.83
C ARG A 118 -12.77 14.32 12.94
N VAL A 119 -12.54 13.01 12.84
CA VAL A 119 -13.61 11.99 12.96
C VAL A 119 -14.25 12.04 14.34
N LEU A 120 -13.44 12.10 15.40
CA LEU A 120 -13.92 12.19 16.77
C LEU A 120 -14.81 13.42 16.97
N VAL A 121 -14.30 14.61 16.62
CA VAL A 121 -15.02 15.87 16.84
C VAL A 121 -16.28 15.97 15.98
N CYS A 122 -16.20 15.59 14.70
CA CYS A 122 -17.37 15.57 13.83
C CYS A 122 -18.42 14.55 14.29
N GLY A 123 -18.00 13.35 14.72
CA GLY A 123 -18.91 12.31 15.20
C GLY A 123 -19.66 12.74 16.47
N VAL A 124 -18.94 13.29 17.44
CA VAL A 124 -19.55 13.82 18.67
C VAL A 124 -20.47 15.00 18.35
N ALA A 125 -20.02 15.97 17.53
CA ALA A 125 -20.79 17.16 17.19
C ALA A 125 -22.09 16.82 16.43
N LEU A 126 -22.02 15.89 15.45
CA LEU A 126 -23.18 15.44 14.68
C LEU A 126 -24.22 14.81 15.59
N MET A 127 -23.80 13.88 16.44
CA MET A 127 -24.72 13.16 17.31
C MET A 127 -25.27 14.05 18.46
N ALA A 128 -24.44 14.94 18.98
CA ALA A 128 -24.89 15.93 20.00
C ALA A 128 -25.93 16.88 19.41
N GLY A 129 -25.71 17.45 18.21
CA GLY A 129 -26.68 18.31 17.55
C GLY A 129 -28.02 17.61 17.28
N GLN A 130 -27.97 16.32 16.88
CA GLN A 130 -29.19 15.53 16.70
C GLN A 130 -29.89 15.20 18.03
N TYR A 131 -29.12 14.91 19.07
CA TYR A 131 -29.66 14.69 20.42
C TYR A 131 -30.36 15.94 20.95
N GLU A 132 -29.74 17.11 20.83
CA GLU A 132 -30.37 18.38 21.29
C GLU A 132 -31.67 18.68 20.51
N ARG A 133 -31.73 18.32 19.23
CA ARG A 133 -32.93 18.55 18.42
C ARG A 133 -34.09 17.59 18.74
N SER A 134 -33.78 16.30 18.98
CA SER A 134 -34.79 15.24 19.10
C SER A 134 -35.04 14.77 20.51
N GLY A 135 -34.07 14.93 21.41
CA GLY A 135 -34.09 14.36 22.76
C GLY A 135 -33.86 12.85 22.83
N GLU A 136 -33.57 12.20 21.69
CA GLU A 136 -33.44 10.75 21.64
C GLU A 136 -32.06 10.27 22.09
N THR A 137 -32.02 9.45 23.13
CA THR A 137 -30.78 8.92 23.71
C THR A 137 -30.01 7.99 22.78
N VAL A 138 -30.62 7.51 21.68
CA VAL A 138 -29.97 6.67 20.65
C VAL A 138 -28.75 7.37 20.06
N TYR A 139 -28.76 8.69 19.92
CA TYR A 139 -27.64 9.45 19.39
C TYR A 139 -26.39 9.38 20.28
N ILE A 140 -26.54 9.25 21.58
CA ILE A 140 -25.41 9.05 22.50
C ILE A 140 -24.72 7.72 22.21
N TRP A 141 -25.49 6.66 22.01
CA TRP A 141 -24.96 5.35 21.65
C TRP A 141 -24.34 5.33 20.26
N LEU A 142 -24.93 6.06 19.31
CA LEU A 142 -24.38 6.19 17.96
C LEU A 142 -23.07 6.99 17.97
N ALA A 143 -22.92 8.04 18.78
CA ALA A 143 -21.65 8.73 18.95
C ALA A 143 -20.54 7.77 19.40
N LEU A 144 -20.83 6.98 20.44
CA LEU A 144 -19.91 5.96 20.93
C LEU A 144 -19.60 4.92 19.87
N ALA A 145 -20.62 4.47 19.13
CA ALA A 145 -20.45 3.49 18.04
C ALA A 145 -19.58 4.04 16.92
N VAL A 146 -19.79 5.27 16.45
CA VAL A 146 -18.98 5.89 15.38
C VAL A 146 -17.52 5.98 15.78
N VAL A 147 -17.24 6.54 16.95
CA VAL A 147 -15.88 6.71 17.46
C VAL A 147 -15.23 5.34 17.76
N GLY A 148 -16.00 4.44 18.37
CA GLY A 148 -15.54 3.09 18.70
C GLY A 148 -15.22 2.25 17.47
N LEU A 149 -16.09 2.25 16.46
CA LEU A 149 -15.89 1.49 15.22
C LEU A 149 -14.72 2.03 14.39
N ASP A 150 -14.59 3.35 14.26
CA ASP A 150 -13.46 3.97 13.57
C ASP A 150 -12.14 3.63 14.26
N THR A 151 -12.08 3.74 15.59
CA THR A 151 -10.90 3.41 16.37
C THR A 151 -10.57 1.92 16.31
N LEU A 152 -11.57 1.04 16.47
CA LEU A 152 -11.40 -0.40 16.42
C LEU A 152 -10.87 -0.85 15.06
N ARG A 153 -11.47 -0.37 13.99
CA ARG A 153 -11.02 -0.63 12.62
C ARG A 153 -9.57 -0.21 12.42
N TYR A 154 -9.20 0.98 12.92
CA TYR A 154 -7.85 1.48 12.78
C TYR A 154 -6.83 0.62 13.53
N ILE A 155 -7.11 0.27 14.78
CA ILE A 155 -6.24 -0.62 15.59
C ILE A 155 -6.12 -1.99 14.90
N ASN A 156 -7.24 -2.56 14.43
CA ASN A 156 -7.24 -3.84 13.73
C ASN A 156 -6.37 -3.80 12.45
N SER A 157 -6.46 -2.73 11.68
CA SER A 157 -5.62 -2.53 10.48
C SER A 157 -4.13 -2.52 10.81
N LEU A 158 -3.73 -1.80 11.86
CA LEU A 158 -2.33 -1.77 12.34
C LEU A 158 -1.83 -3.15 12.78
N GLU A 159 -2.63 -3.88 13.55
CA GLU A 159 -2.25 -5.21 14.03
C GLU A 159 -2.15 -6.22 12.88
N ILE A 160 -3.08 -6.19 11.94
CA ILE A 160 -3.02 -7.02 10.73
C ILE A 160 -1.75 -6.72 9.92
N PHE A 161 -1.39 -5.45 9.78
CA PHE A 161 -0.15 -5.05 9.11
C PHE A 161 1.08 -5.64 9.81
N LYS A 162 1.19 -5.52 11.14
CA LYS A 162 2.29 -6.08 11.92
C LYS A 162 2.40 -7.61 11.76
N ILE A 163 1.26 -8.31 11.84
CA ILE A 163 1.21 -9.78 11.68
C ILE A 163 1.71 -10.16 10.29
N ARG A 164 1.19 -9.54 9.24
CA ARG A 164 1.61 -9.82 7.86
C ARG A 164 3.08 -9.49 7.62
N HIS A 165 3.56 -8.38 8.17
CA HIS A 165 4.97 -8.01 8.09
C HIS A 165 5.87 -9.06 8.77
N SER A 166 5.50 -9.51 9.95
CA SER A 166 6.20 -10.59 10.68
C SER A 166 6.23 -11.90 9.90
N MET A 167 5.08 -12.33 9.35
CA MET A 167 5.00 -13.55 8.53
C MET A 167 5.91 -13.45 7.29
N ARG A 168 5.89 -12.33 6.57
CA ARG A 168 6.79 -12.11 5.42
C ARG A 168 8.26 -12.12 5.81
N LYS A 169 8.61 -11.50 6.94
CA LYS A 169 9.98 -11.50 7.46
C LYS A 169 10.47 -12.92 7.77
N GLN A 170 9.63 -13.74 8.40
CA GLN A 170 9.96 -15.14 8.72
C GLN A 170 10.12 -15.98 7.44
N ILE A 171 9.22 -15.88 6.46
CA ILE A 171 9.36 -16.59 5.19
C ILE A 171 10.65 -16.19 4.47
N LYS A 172 10.97 -14.89 4.42
CA LYS A 172 12.22 -14.41 3.80
C LYS A 172 13.46 -14.93 4.54
N ALA A 173 13.41 -15.08 5.88
CA ALA A 173 14.51 -15.65 6.66
C ALA A 173 14.69 -17.13 6.31
N ARG A 174 13.62 -17.92 6.35
CA ARG A 174 13.66 -19.36 6.01
C ARG A 174 14.12 -19.60 4.56
N LEU A 175 13.65 -18.79 3.62
CA LEU A 175 14.09 -18.89 2.23
C LEU A 175 15.60 -18.59 2.06
N ARG A 176 16.12 -17.61 2.83
CA ARG A 176 17.57 -17.32 2.83
C ARG A 176 18.39 -18.45 3.46
N GLU A 177 17.89 -19.05 4.53
CA GLU A 177 18.51 -20.21 5.19
C GLU A 177 18.55 -21.40 4.22
N ALA A 178 17.44 -21.73 3.55
CA ALA A 178 17.36 -22.80 2.57
C ALA A 178 18.36 -22.60 1.40
N ARG A 179 18.42 -21.39 0.84
CA ARG A 179 19.40 -21.08 -0.23
C ARG A 179 20.85 -21.17 0.25
N ARG A 180 21.15 -20.80 1.52
CA ARG A 180 22.49 -20.95 2.07
C ARG A 180 22.87 -22.42 2.25
N ALA A 181 21.93 -23.23 2.73
CA ALA A 181 22.14 -24.66 2.89
C ALA A 181 22.38 -25.34 1.52
N GLU A 182 21.59 -25.00 0.49
CA GLU A 182 21.76 -25.47 -0.87
C GLU A 182 23.15 -25.10 -1.43
N ASN A 183 23.55 -23.82 -1.32
CA ASN A 183 24.87 -23.36 -1.75
C ASN A 183 26.02 -24.03 -0.95
N GLN A 184 25.84 -24.31 0.34
CA GLN A 184 26.85 -25.02 1.14
C GLN A 184 26.97 -26.49 0.71
N THR A 185 25.86 -27.14 0.40
CA THR A 185 25.85 -28.52 -0.10
C THR A 185 26.50 -28.59 -1.47
N GLU A 186 26.25 -27.61 -2.36
CA GLU A 186 26.87 -27.51 -3.66
C GLU A 186 28.38 -27.24 -3.57
N LEU A 187 28.80 -26.37 -2.65
CA LEU A 187 30.22 -26.13 -2.36
C LEU A 187 30.91 -27.36 -1.77
N ALA A 188 30.27 -28.07 -0.83
CA ALA A 188 30.81 -29.31 -0.27
C ALA A 188 30.93 -30.41 -1.34
N PHE A 189 29.96 -30.54 -2.21
CA PHE A 189 29.99 -31.44 -3.34
C PHE A 189 31.14 -31.12 -4.34
N MET A 190 31.32 -29.82 -4.62
CA MET A 190 32.43 -29.34 -5.45
C MET A 190 33.79 -29.62 -4.79
N GLU A 191 33.88 -29.42 -3.46
CA GLU A 191 35.11 -29.69 -2.68
C GLU A 191 35.41 -31.16 -2.63
N ASP A 192 34.45 -32.06 -2.48
CA ASP A 192 34.60 -33.52 -2.58
C ASP A 192 35.03 -33.96 -4.00
N LEU A 193 34.45 -33.40 -5.02
CA LEU A 193 34.79 -33.67 -6.43
C LEU A 193 36.23 -33.26 -6.75
N LEU A 194 36.68 -32.12 -6.22
CA LEU A 194 38.07 -31.66 -6.30
C LEU A 194 39.03 -32.56 -5.55
N ARG A 195 38.61 -33.11 -4.42
CA ARG A 195 39.40 -34.00 -3.59
C ARG A 195 39.61 -35.36 -4.21
N ASP A 196 38.55 -35.86 -4.87
CA ASP A 196 38.59 -37.16 -5.57
C ASP A 196 39.30 -37.12 -6.94
N ASN A 197 39.45 -35.91 -7.54
CA ASN A 197 40.08 -35.72 -8.84
C ASN A 197 41.07 -34.54 -8.84
N PRO A 198 42.25 -34.68 -8.14
CA PRO A 198 43.19 -33.57 -7.95
C PRO A 198 43.90 -33.11 -9.25
N GLU A 199 43.74 -33.82 -10.36
CA GLU A 199 44.28 -33.44 -11.69
C GLU A 199 43.26 -32.80 -12.63
N ALA A 200 42.01 -32.63 -12.17
CA ALA A 200 41.00 -31.93 -12.97
C ALA A 200 41.27 -30.42 -12.98
N ASP A 201 41.76 -29.92 -14.11
CA ASP A 201 42.00 -28.51 -14.36
C ASP A 201 40.67 -27.80 -14.64
N ILE A 202 39.89 -27.56 -13.55
CA ILE A 202 38.54 -26.98 -13.58
C ILE A 202 38.59 -25.58 -14.20
N GLU A 203 39.70 -24.88 -14.08
CA GLU A 203 39.89 -23.56 -14.70
C GLU A 203 39.94 -23.64 -16.22
N GLN A 204 40.42 -24.75 -16.74
CA GLN A 204 40.49 -25.00 -18.19
C GLN A 204 39.12 -25.43 -18.76
N ASP A 205 38.34 -26.21 -18.01
CA ASP A 205 36.96 -26.61 -18.39
C ASP A 205 35.96 -25.45 -18.31
N LEU A 206 36.11 -24.58 -17.33
CA LEU A 206 35.29 -23.34 -17.21
C LEU A 206 35.66 -22.35 -18.34
N ARG A 207 36.93 -22.23 -18.72
CA ARG A 207 37.34 -21.36 -19.83
C ARG A 207 36.91 -21.92 -21.18
N THR A 208 36.91 -23.23 -21.37
CA THR A 208 36.40 -23.87 -22.60
C THR A 208 34.89 -23.78 -22.71
N SER A 209 34.16 -23.91 -21.64
CA SER A 209 32.69 -23.74 -21.65
C SER A 209 32.27 -22.26 -21.82
N ALA A 210 33.00 -21.31 -21.26
CA ALA A 210 32.78 -19.89 -21.49
C ALA A 210 33.13 -19.47 -22.93
N ALA A 211 34.21 -19.97 -23.48
CA ALA A 211 34.61 -19.72 -24.88
C ALA A 211 33.64 -20.35 -25.90
N ALA A 212 33.01 -21.48 -25.56
CA ALA A 212 32.00 -22.11 -26.41
C ALA A 212 30.67 -21.33 -26.42
N GLN A 213 30.35 -20.58 -25.32
CA GLN A 213 29.19 -19.68 -25.26
C GLN A 213 29.44 -18.38 -26.03
N ASP A 214 30.65 -17.82 -26.00
CA ASP A 214 30.98 -16.58 -26.73
C ASP A 214 31.08 -16.78 -28.27
N THR A 215 31.39 -17.99 -28.75
CA THR A 215 31.42 -18.29 -30.19
C THR A 215 30.03 -18.46 -30.82
N ALA A 216 28.98 -18.59 -30.01
CA ALA A 216 27.61 -18.71 -30.50
C ALA A 216 26.88 -17.35 -30.68
N ALA A 217 27.51 -16.23 -30.31
CA ALA A 217 26.88 -14.91 -30.29
C ALA A 217 27.72 -13.82 -30.99
N THR A 218 28.10 -14.02 -32.30
CA THR A 218 28.63 -12.88 -33.06
C THR A 218 28.18 -12.93 -34.52
N PRO A 219 27.44 -11.93 -34.98
CA PRO A 219 27.63 -11.43 -36.33
C PRO A 219 28.42 -10.11 -36.30
N ALA A 220 29.42 -10.07 -37.15
CA ALA A 220 30.38 -9.01 -37.39
C ALA A 220 29.79 -7.64 -37.78
N THR A 221 30.49 -6.57 -37.47
CA THR A 221 31.11 -5.60 -38.40
C THR A 221 31.74 -4.38 -37.66
N PRO A 222 32.60 -3.59 -38.31
CA PRO A 222 33.98 -3.36 -37.85
C PRO A 222 34.32 -1.94 -37.37
N ALA A 223 35.46 -1.90 -36.69
CA ALA A 223 36.44 -0.83 -36.53
C ALA A 223 36.07 0.66 -36.67
N THR A 224 36.43 1.44 -35.70
CA THR A 224 37.40 2.53 -35.85
C THR A 224 38.01 2.98 -34.51
N THR A 225 39.25 3.27 -34.58
CA THR A 225 40.35 3.63 -33.73
C THR A 225 40.16 4.94 -32.92
N GLU A 226 40.89 4.98 -31.82
CA GLU A 226 41.63 6.08 -31.15
C GLU A 226 41.13 6.36 -29.72
N ALA A 227 41.95 6.08 -28.83
CA ALA A 227 43.10 6.66 -28.16
C ALA A 227 42.82 7.46 -26.89
N ALA A 228 43.35 6.89 -25.82
CA ALA A 228 44.09 7.53 -24.71
C ALA A 228 43.43 8.57 -23.78
N THR A 229 43.40 8.35 -22.50
CA THR A 229 44.29 8.88 -21.46
C THR A 229 43.60 9.11 -20.12
N SER A 230 44.21 8.55 -19.10
CA SER A 230 44.39 8.99 -17.68
C SER A 230 43.22 9.14 -16.72
N ALA A 231 43.29 8.28 -15.79
CA ALA A 231 43.27 8.38 -14.32
C ALA A 231 42.79 9.70 -13.66
N THR A 232 41.88 9.59 -12.74
CA THR A 232 42.07 10.07 -11.38
C THR A 232 41.02 9.47 -10.42
N ALA A 233 41.51 8.95 -9.33
CA ALA A 233 40.76 8.45 -8.19
C ALA A 233 40.10 9.59 -7.41
N GLN A 234 38.88 9.44 -6.95
CA GLN A 234 38.41 10.12 -5.73
C GLN A 234 37.24 9.39 -5.06
N ALA A 235 37.57 8.97 -3.87
CA ALA A 235 36.81 8.94 -2.62
C ALA A 235 35.32 8.56 -2.61
N ALA A 236 35.07 7.43 -2.00
CA ALA A 236 33.79 6.98 -1.48
C ALA A 236 33.25 7.93 -0.38
N THR A 237 32.01 8.34 -0.53
CA THR A 237 31.21 8.91 0.58
C THR A 237 30.12 7.92 0.97
N PRO A 238 29.87 7.69 2.26
CA PRO A 238 28.95 6.64 2.70
C PRO A 238 27.50 6.99 2.41
N ALA A 239 26.78 6.04 1.87
CA ALA A 239 25.35 6.10 1.65
C ALA A 239 24.61 6.23 2.99
N THR A 240 23.95 7.37 3.18
CA THR A 240 23.01 7.62 4.27
C THR A 240 21.83 6.64 4.14
N ALA A 241 21.62 5.83 5.14
CA ALA A 241 20.46 4.97 5.25
C ALA A 241 19.18 5.82 5.20
N GLN A 242 18.39 5.68 4.16
CA GLN A 242 17.04 6.22 4.11
C GLN A 242 16.19 5.45 5.12
N ALA A 243 15.91 6.10 6.25
CA ALA A 243 14.89 5.66 7.18
C ALA A 243 13.55 5.66 6.43
N GLY A 244 12.96 4.47 6.27
CA GLY A 244 11.65 4.33 5.65
C GLY A 244 10.60 5.12 6.41
N THR A 245 9.87 5.94 5.71
CA THR A 245 8.71 6.67 6.21
C THR A 245 7.70 5.67 6.78
N PRO A 246 7.19 5.84 8.00
CA PRO A 246 6.06 5.03 8.45
C PRO A 246 4.86 5.39 7.59
N ALA A 247 4.54 4.52 6.63
CA ALA A 247 3.33 4.62 5.85
C ALA A 247 2.14 4.47 6.79
N THR A 248 1.10 5.28 6.61
CA THR A 248 -0.16 5.10 7.30
C THR A 248 -0.64 3.66 7.06
N ALA A 249 -1.18 3.00 8.07
CA ALA A 249 -1.54 1.57 8.02
C ALA A 249 -2.49 1.22 6.86
N ASP A 250 -3.17 2.20 6.30
CA ASP A 250 -4.08 2.07 5.16
C ASP A 250 -3.34 1.97 3.80
N GLU A 251 -2.10 2.48 3.70
CA GLU A 251 -1.32 2.50 2.45
C GLU A 251 -0.50 1.23 2.19
N THR A 252 -0.17 0.48 3.24
CA THR A 252 0.82 -0.61 3.12
C THR A 252 0.22 -1.99 2.91
N ASP A 253 -1.08 -2.15 3.15
CA ASP A 253 -1.71 -3.48 3.07
C ASP A 253 -1.92 -3.96 1.62
N GLU A 254 -1.97 -3.05 0.65
CA GLU A 254 -2.25 -3.39 -0.75
C GLU A 254 -1.05 -3.29 -1.71
N THR A 255 0.03 -2.59 -1.34
CA THR A 255 1.17 -2.39 -2.26
C THR A 255 2.12 -3.57 -2.35
N ASN A 256 1.93 -4.60 -1.52
CA ASN A 256 2.78 -5.78 -1.46
C ASN A 256 2.08 -7.11 -1.79
N GLU A 257 0.90 -7.10 -2.41
CA GLU A 257 0.52 -8.24 -3.23
C GLU A 257 1.48 -8.24 -4.43
N ILE A 258 2.44 -9.16 -4.41
CA ILE A 258 3.31 -9.47 -5.54
C ILE A 258 2.41 -9.58 -6.76
N ASP A 259 2.75 -8.83 -7.80
CA ASP A 259 2.09 -8.80 -9.09
C ASP A 259 2.18 -10.20 -9.73
N GLU A 260 1.26 -11.10 -9.36
CA GLU A 260 1.14 -12.46 -9.91
C GLU A 260 0.31 -12.47 -11.20
N THR A 261 0.34 -11.39 -11.98
CA THR A 261 -0.18 -11.40 -13.34
C THR A 261 0.97 -11.44 -14.34
N ASN A 262 1.84 -12.44 -14.24
CA ASN A 262 2.57 -12.96 -15.38
C ASN A 262 2.06 -14.38 -15.66
N GLU A 263 0.88 -14.50 -16.25
CA GLU A 263 0.59 -15.54 -17.19
C GLU A 263 1.47 -15.28 -18.42
N THR A 264 2.69 -15.76 -18.40
CA THR A 264 3.46 -15.93 -19.61
C THR A 264 2.95 -17.18 -20.28
N ASP A 265 2.28 -16.94 -21.39
CA ASP A 265 2.04 -17.88 -22.47
C ASP A 265 3.32 -18.67 -22.76
N GLY A 266 3.18 -19.99 -22.80
CA GLY A 266 4.31 -20.90 -22.94
C GLY A 266 4.99 -20.79 -24.30
N THR A 267 6.27 -20.46 -24.26
CA THR A 267 7.21 -20.84 -25.29
C THR A 267 8.47 -21.33 -24.57
N ASP A 268 8.65 -22.65 -24.63
CA ASP A 268 9.83 -23.37 -24.14
C ASP A 268 11.09 -22.85 -24.81
N ALA A 269 11.97 -22.22 -24.02
CA ALA A 269 13.37 -22.03 -24.36
C ALA A 269 14.23 -22.86 -23.40
N PRO A 270 15.14 -23.72 -23.84
CA PRO A 270 15.98 -24.55 -22.99
C PRO A 270 17.09 -23.70 -22.35
N GLY A 271 17.01 -23.50 -21.06
CA GLY A 271 17.99 -22.75 -20.28
C GLY A 271 17.42 -21.98 -19.06
N SER A 272 16.20 -22.28 -18.65
CA SER A 272 15.57 -21.60 -17.52
C SER A 272 16.14 -22.05 -16.19
N LEU A 273 16.60 -21.07 -15.40
CA LEU A 273 16.84 -21.19 -13.96
C LEU A 273 15.67 -21.94 -13.27
N PRO A 274 15.93 -22.74 -12.21
CA PRO A 274 14.88 -23.49 -11.55
C PRO A 274 13.76 -22.55 -11.13
N PRO A 275 12.48 -22.96 -11.28
CA PRO A 275 11.33 -22.09 -11.05
C PRO A 275 11.36 -21.57 -9.61
N THR A 276 11.41 -20.26 -9.46
CA THR A 276 11.35 -19.60 -8.16
C THR A 276 10.06 -20.08 -7.48
N ARG A 277 10.18 -20.83 -6.37
CA ARG A 277 9.03 -21.34 -5.62
C ARG A 277 8.20 -20.16 -5.10
N VAL A 278 7.10 -19.88 -5.80
CA VAL A 278 6.16 -18.83 -5.42
C VAL A 278 5.34 -19.32 -4.23
N ILE A 279 5.51 -18.67 -3.08
CA ILE A 279 4.78 -19.01 -1.86
C ILE A 279 3.50 -18.17 -1.82
N ASP A 280 2.36 -18.79 -2.09
CA ASP A 280 1.04 -18.15 -2.02
C ASP A 280 0.36 -18.40 -0.67
N LEU A 281 0.31 -17.37 0.18
CA LEU A 281 -0.33 -17.39 1.50
C LEU A 281 -1.87 -17.30 1.44
N HIS A 282 -2.46 -17.29 0.26
CA HIS A 282 -3.91 -17.15 0.07
C HIS A 282 -4.52 -18.31 -0.70
N GLN A 283 -3.81 -19.42 -0.83
CA GLN A 283 -4.22 -20.56 -1.66
C GLN A 283 -5.56 -21.14 -1.20
N GLU A 284 -5.76 -21.35 0.12
CA GLU A 284 -7.00 -21.85 0.68
C GLU A 284 -8.17 -20.89 0.45
N PHE A 285 -7.93 -19.59 0.57
CA PHE A 285 -8.96 -18.58 0.33
C PHE A 285 -9.39 -18.53 -1.15
N ARG A 286 -8.44 -18.63 -2.08
CA ARG A 286 -8.73 -18.65 -3.53
C ARG A 286 -9.59 -19.84 -3.91
N HIS A 287 -9.29 -21.03 -3.38
CA HIS A 287 -10.07 -22.22 -3.66
C HIS A 287 -11.52 -22.12 -3.14
N ARG A 288 -11.71 -21.45 -2.01
CA ARG A 288 -13.01 -21.38 -1.35
C ARG A 288 -13.95 -20.34 -1.96
N PHE A 289 -13.42 -19.29 -2.61
CA PHE A 289 -14.22 -18.16 -3.11
C PHE A 289 -13.92 -17.79 -4.57
N PRO A 290 -14.32 -18.60 -5.56
CA PRO A 290 -14.04 -18.31 -6.98
C PRO A 290 -14.78 -17.07 -7.51
N VAL A 291 -15.97 -16.76 -6.97
CA VAL A 291 -16.76 -15.57 -7.34
C VAL A 291 -16.03 -14.28 -6.89
N TYR A 292 -15.38 -14.33 -5.72
CA TYR A 292 -14.56 -13.23 -5.23
C TYR A 292 -13.43 -12.89 -6.20
N LEU A 293 -12.79 -13.86 -6.84
CA LEU A 293 -11.69 -13.60 -7.79
C LEU A 293 -12.18 -12.85 -9.03
N ARG A 294 -13.38 -13.15 -9.54
CA ARG A 294 -13.97 -12.40 -10.66
C ARG A 294 -14.30 -10.95 -10.27
N ALA A 295 -14.95 -10.77 -9.10
CA ALA A 295 -15.24 -9.44 -8.55
C ALA A 295 -13.96 -8.66 -8.27
N ARG A 296 -12.93 -9.31 -7.69
CA ARG A 296 -11.60 -8.72 -7.48
C ARG A 296 -10.99 -8.23 -8.79
N GLY A 297 -10.99 -9.04 -9.85
CA GLY A 297 -10.45 -8.65 -11.16
C GLY A 297 -11.14 -7.43 -11.74
N PHE A 298 -12.46 -7.30 -11.60
CA PHE A 298 -13.21 -6.12 -12.02
C PHE A 298 -12.83 -4.88 -11.21
N LEU A 299 -12.78 -4.97 -9.88
CA LEU A 299 -12.43 -3.86 -9.00
C LEU A 299 -11.00 -3.36 -9.25
N LEU A 300 -10.05 -4.28 -9.44
CA LEU A 300 -8.66 -3.94 -9.71
C LEU A 300 -8.47 -3.19 -11.04
N ARG A 301 -9.21 -3.55 -12.08
CA ARG A 301 -9.21 -2.81 -13.36
C ARG A 301 -9.63 -1.35 -13.19
N HIS A 302 -10.51 -1.06 -12.22
CA HIS A 302 -10.99 0.28 -11.91
C HIS A 302 -10.21 0.96 -10.79
N ARG A 303 -9.07 0.40 -10.35
CA ARG A 303 -8.25 0.92 -9.24
C ARG A 303 -8.98 0.98 -7.90
N ILE A 304 -10.05 0.20 -7.74
CA ILE A 304 -10.83 0.14 -6.51
C ILE A 304 -10.28 -0.99 -5.63
N ARG A 305 -10.18 -0.73 -4.33
CA ARG A 305 -9.82 -1.75 -3.34
C ARG A 305 -10.85 -2.87 -3.30
N THR A 306 -10.40 -4.07 -2.99
CA THR A 306 -11.29 -5.23 -2.83
C THR A 306 -12.22 -5.13 -1.62
N HIS A 307 -11.87 -4.29 -0.65
CA HIS A 307 -12.72 -3.94 0.49
C HIS A 307 -13.62 -2.76 0.09
N LEU A 308 -14.86 -3.06 -0.30
CA LEU A 308 -15.79 -2.04 -0.78
C LEU A 308 -16.20 -1.06 0.32
N ILE A 309 -16.26 -1.50 1.57
CA ILE A 309 -16.53 -0.64 2.71
C ILE A 309 -15.32 -0.71 3.65
N SER A 310 -14.62 0.39 3.72
CA SER A 310 -13.49 0.63 4.62
C SER A 310 -13.79 1.82 5.52
N GLY A 311 -12.79 2.30 6.28
CA GLY A 311 -12.99 3.48 7.14
C GLY A 311 -13.41 4.73 6.37
N ILE A 312 -12.93 4.92 5.15
CA ILE A 312 -13.31 6.09 4.33
C ILE A 312 -14.79 6.02 3.97
N GLU A 313 -15.27 4.90 3.43
CA GLU A 313 -16.68 4.74 3.06
C GLU A 313 -17.61 4.80 4.28
N PHE A 314 -17.18 4.26 5.41
CA PHE A 314 -17.91 4.40 6.67
C PHE A 314 -18.05 5.88 7.07
N GLN A 315 -16.95 6.63 7.08
CA GLN A 315 -16.97 8.06 7.40
C GLN A 315 -17.84 8.86 6.42
N MET A 316 -17.75 8.54 5.11
CA MET A 316 -18.59 9.20 4.09
C MET A 316 -20.07 8.87 4.29
N GLY A 317 -20.40 7.64 4.67
CA GLY A 317 -21.76 7.23 5.00
C GLY A 317 -22.32 8.04 6.19
N VAL A 318 -21.54 8.15 7.26
CA VAL A 318 -21.94 8.85 8.49
C VAL A 318 -21.99 10.37 8.31
N PHE A 319 -20.95 11.00 7.74
CA PHE A 319 -20.78 12.45 7.72
C PHE A 319 -21.30 13.12 6.43
N ILE A 320 -21.58 12.37 5.38
CA ILE A 320 -22.11 12.93 4.14
C ILE A 320 -23.49 12.38 3.85
N VAL A 321 -23.62 11.05 3.70
CA VAL A 321 -24.88 10.43 3.25
C VAL A 321 -25.98 10.65 4.31
N GLY A 322 -25.70 10.37 5.59
CA GLY A 322 -26.66 10.56 6.67
C GLY A 322 -27.20 11.99 6.78
N PRO A 323 -26.33 13.01 6.89
CA PRO A 323 -26.75 14.42 6.93
C PRO A 323 -27.45 14.90 5.66
N LEU A 324 -27.04 14.47 4.45
CA LEU A 324 -27.68 14.88 3.20
C LEU A 324 -29.10 14.31 3.05
N LEU A 325 -29.36 13.13 3.59
CA LEU A 325 -30.67 12.46 3.53
C LEU A 325 -31.54 12.73 4.76
N ASP A 326 -31.06 13.53 5.71
CA ASP A 326 -31.67 13.71 7.04
C ASP A 326 -32.01 12.37 7.76
N SER A 327 -31.16 11.37 7.52
CA SER A 327 -31.30 9.97 7.98
C SER A 327 -30.04 9.51 8.69
N VAL A 328 -29.64 10.27 9.73
CA VAL A 328 -28.36 10.06 10.45
C VAL A 328 -28.33 8.70 11.14
N ILE A 329 -29.44 8.26 11.73
CA ILE A 329 -29.52 6.97 12.44
C ILE A 329 -29.32 5.82 11.47
N GLU A 330 -30.14 5.78 10.42
CA GLU A 330 -30.15 4.68 9.43
C GLU A 330 -28.80 4.60 8.71
N ALA A 331 -28.28 5.75 8.27
CA ALA A 331 -27.00 5.80 7.57
C ALA A 331 -25.85 5.34 8.47
N THR A 332 -25.85 5.71 9.75
CA THR A 332 -24.83 5.29 10.72
C THR A 332 -24.91 3.79 11.00
N ILE A 333 -26.12 3.27 11.22
CA ILE A 333 -26.33 1.84 11.49
C ILE A 333 -25.92 1.00 10.27
N VAL A 334 -26.37 1.38 9.07
CA VAL A 334 -26.05 0.64 7.83
C VAL A 334 -24.55 0.70 7.54
N SER A 335 -23.94 1.88 7.62
CA SER A 335 -22.49 2.04 7.37
C SER A 335 -21.67 1.28 8.41
N GLY A 336 -22.06 1.31 9.68
CA GLY A 336 -21.41 0.57 10.76
C GLY A 336 -21.54 -0.94 10.62
N ALA A 337 -22.74 -1.44 10.28
CA ALA A 337 -22.96 -2.86 10.02
C ALA A 337 -22.15 -3.37 8.84
N LEU A 338 -22.11 -2.61 7.74
CA LEU A 338 -21.30 -2.94 6.58
C LEU A 338 -19.81 -2.95 6.92
N LEU A 339 -19.33 -1.93 7.66
CA LEU A 339 -17.95 -1.91 8.13
C LEU A 339 -17.61 -3.18 8.92
N LEU A 340 -18.44 -3.57 9.90
CA LEU A 340 -18.23 -4.78 10.70
C LEU A 340 -18.18 -6.05 9.85
N VAL A 341 -19.06 -6.19 8.86
CA VAL A 341 -19.05 -7.34 7.94
C VAL A 341 -17.72 -7.43 7.18
N PHE A 342 -17.24 -6.30 6.65
CA PHE A 342 -15.97 -6.28 5.93
C PHE A 342 -14.77 -6.51 6.84
N GLU A 343 -14.77 -5.96 8.07
CA GLU A 343 -13.71 -6.21 9.06
C GLU A 343 -13.66 -7.70 9.46
N LEU A 344 -14.81 -8.35 9.67
CA LEU A 344 -14.87 -9.78 9.93
C LEU A 344 -14.35 -10.60 8.73
N ALA A 345 -14.66 -10.18 7.51
CA ALA A 345 -14.13 -10.83 6.30
C ALA A 345 -12.59 -10.69 6.20
N ILE A 346 -12.03 -9.53 6.56
CA ILE A 346 -10.59 -9.30 6.61
C ILE A 346 -9.94 -10.19 7.68
N ILE A 347 -10.51 -10.26 8.88
CA ILE A 347 -10.04 -11.13 9.97
C ILE A 347 -10.08 -12.60 9.53
N TYR A 348 -11.16 -13.02 8.88
CA TYR A 348 -11.28 -14.37 8.35
C TYR A 348 -10.21 -14.68 7.28
N LYS A 349 -9.96 -13.74 6.37
CA LYS A 349 -8.88 -13.85 5.38
C LYS A 349 -7.51 -13.96 6.06
N LEU A 350 -7.27 -13.20 7.13
CA LEU A 350 -6.04 -13.29 7.91
C LEU A 350 -5.90 -14.68 8.56
N LEU A 351 -6.98 -15.20 9.14
CA LEU A 351 -6.99 -16.53 9.76
C LEU A 351 -6.62 -17.63 8.76
N LEU A 352 -7.13 -17.57 7.54
CA LEU A 352 -6.73 -18.51 6.49
C LEU A 352 -5.27 -18.33 6.08
N SER A 353 -4.81 -17.08 5.95
CA SER A 353 -3.42 -16.77 5.61
C SER A 353 -2.43 -17.25 6.69
N THR A 354 -2.80 -17.21 7.97
CA THR A 354 -1.95 -17.76 9.05
C THR A 354 -1.87 -19.29 8.99
N ARG A 355 -2.95 -19.97 8.59
CA ARG A 355 -2.91 -21.42 8.37
C ARG A 355 -2.01 -21.81 7.21
N ASP A 356 -2.11 -21.12 6.09
CA ASP A 356 -1.23 -21.34 4.94
C ASP A 356 0.23 -21.04 5.29
N PHE A 357 0.47 -20.00 6.09
CA PHE A 357 1.80 -19.67 6.60
C PHE A 357 2.39 -20.82 7.45
N THR A 358 1.62 -21.35 8.41
CA THR A 358 2.08 -22.48 9.25
C THR A 358 2.42 -23.69 8.39
N ARG A 359 1.56 -24.06 7.44
CA ARG A 359 1.81 -25.18 6.51
C ARG A 359 3.09 -24.96 5.69
N THR A 360 3.34 -23.72 5.27
CA THR A 360 4.53 -23.37 4.51
C THR A 360 5.80 -23.51 5.37
N ILE A 361 5.78 -23.02 6.60
CA ILE A 361 6.93 -23.18 7.54
C ILE A 361 7.19 -24.66 7.83
N ASP A 362 6.14 -25.44 8.12
CA ASP A 362 6.27 -26.88 8.37
C ASP A 362 6.81 -27.66 7.16
N SER A 363 6.60 -27.16 5.92
CA SER A 363 7.18 -27.77 4.73
C SER A 363 8.69 -27.51 4.64
N PHE A 364 9.16 -26.34 4.99
CA PHE A 364 10.59 -26.05 5.05
C PHE A 364 11.31 -26.90 6.09
N ASP A 365 10.72 -27.05 7.27
CA ASP A 365 11.32 -27.86 8.35
C ASP A 365 11.40 -29.36 7.97
N ARG A 366 10.42 -29.89 7.22
CA ARG A 366 10.46 -31.27 6.70
C ARG A 366 11.49 -31.47 5.60
N ASP A 367 11.59 -30.54 4.68
CA ASP A 367 12.57 -30.61 3.59
C ASP A 367 14.00 -30.61 4.15
N HIS A 368 14.28 -29.86 5.23
CA HIS A 368 15.58 -29.86 5.91
C HIS A 368 15.90 -31.19 6.62
N VAL A 369 14.90 -31.84 7.23
CA VAL A 369 15.10 -33.13 7.90
C VAL A 369 15.37 -34.26 6.88
N THR A 370 14.74 -34.24 5.73
CA THR A 370 14.96 -35.23 4.66
C THR A 370 16.29 -35.05 3.92
N THR A 371 16.87 -33.87 3.90
CA THR A 371 18.18 -33.61 3.29
C THR A 371 19.35 -33.92 4.23
N ALA A 372 19.11 -33.99 5.55
CA ALA A 372 20.09 -34.27 6.58
C ALA A 372 20.16 -35.76 6.98
N ALA A 373 19.27 -36.62 6.48
CA ALA A 373 19.20 -38.06 6.67
C ALA A 373 19.72 -38.80 5.44
#